data_e8c55b85216c4b98422f5a920e98a300
#
_entry.id   e8c55b85216c4b98422f5a920e98a300
#
_cell.length_a   1.000
_cell.length_b   1.000
_cell.length_c   1.000
_cell.angle_alpha   90.00
_cell.angle_beta   90.00
_cell.angle_gamma   90.00
#
_symmetry.space_group_name_H-M   'P 1'
#
loop_
_entity.id
_entity.type
_entity.pdbx_description
1 polymer ?
#
loop_
_entity_poly.entity_id
_entity_poly.type
_entity_poly.pdbx_seq_one_letter_code
_entity_poly.pdbx_strand_id
1 'polypeptide(L)'
;MASLVLRNLVKAFDKTTVLHGISLEVEDGEFVVFVGPSGCGKSTTLRLIAGLEETTAGEIEIEGRVVNHLEPKERNIAMVFQNYAIYPHMTVRKNIGFGLRTSKLTRAEKSARLEDVASVLEMTELLDRKPSQLSGGQRQRVAIGRAMVRDPAVFLFDEPLSNLDAQLRTQMRLEIKKLHQRVGNTIIFVTHDQVEAMTLADRIVIMKDGHIQQVGKPSDVYHKPANTFVAGFIGAPSMNMLRCRVDGGAARLASGPDIQLDIDVSQGQPVILGVRPDDLHPSGEDPFLEGTVTVREPLGPDTLIYVDTPSGEVIAKADGQHPPDIGETVQLSASRDRLHVFDAETGMSLASSA
;
A
#
# COMPACT_ATOMS: atom_id res chain seq x y z
N MET A 1 11.85 -9.35 18.70
CA MET A 1 11.92 -10.59 17.87
C MET A 1 10.79 -10.44 16.85
N ALA A 2 10.94 -10.97 15.63
CA ALA A 2 9.90 -10.86 14.63
C ALA A 2 8.59 -11.53 15.10
N SER A 3 7.47 -10.86 14.89
CA SER A 3 6.13 -11.37 15.24
C SER A 3 5.59 -12.32 14.17
N LEU A 4 6.00 -12.13 12.90
CA LEU A 4 5.60 -12.98 11.76
C LEU A 4 6.78 -13.13 10.80
N VAL A 5 7.07 -14.36 10.39
CA VAL A 5 8.06 -14.65 9.34
C VAL A 5 7.47 -15.57 8.28
N LEU A 6 7.62 -15.16 7.03
CA LEU A 6 7.32 -15.96 5.84
C LEU A 6 8.64 -16.38 5.20
N ARG A 7 8.86 -17.67 4.96
CA ARG A 7 10.07 -18.19 4.31
C ARG A 7 9.71 -18.97 3.06
N ASN A 8 10.08 -18.43 1.89
CA ASN A 8 9.88 -19.05 0.57
C ASN A 8 8.46 -19.57 0.37
N LEU A 9 7.45 -18.75 0.72
CA LEU A 9 6.05 -19.17 0.72
C LEU A 9 5.53 -19.33 -0.69
N VAL A 10 5.15 -20.55 -1.05
CA VAL A 10 4.58 -20.93 -2.35
C VAL A 10 3.13 -21.34 -2.18
N LYS A 11 2.24 -20.88 -3.06
CA LYS A 11 0.86 -21.38 -3.18
C LYS A 11 0.53 -21.64 -4.63
N ALA A 12 0.11 -22.87 -4.89
CA ALA A 12 -0.51 -23.28 -6.15
C ALA A 12 -1.95 -23.76 -5.89
N PHE A 13 -2.83 -23.43 -6.80
CA PHE A 13 -4.18 -24.00 -6.91
C PHE A 13 -4.21 -24.83 -8.19
N ASP A 14 -4.37 -26.12 -8.07
CA ASP A 14 -4.28 -27.08 -9.16
C ASP A 14 -2.97 -26.89 -9.97
N LYS A 15 -3.09 -26.36 -11.19
CA LYS A 15 -1.94 -26.12 -12.10
C LYS A 15 -1.43 -24.67 -12.10
N THR A 16 -2.08 -23.77 -11.34
CA THR A 16 -1.74 -22.34 -11.34
C THR A 16 -1.02 -21.97 -10.06
N THR A 17 0.23 -21.57 -10.17
CA THR A 17 0.97 -21.00 -9.04
C THR A 17 0.60 -19.52 -8.88
N VAL A 18 0.17 -19.16 -7.68
CA VAL A 18 -0.26 -17.79 -7.31
C VAL A 18 0.80 -17.06 -6.50
N LEU A 19 1.60 -17.78 -5.71
CA LEU A 19 2.73 -17.21 -4.98
C LEU A 19 4.00 -18.00 -5.32
N HIS A 20 5.06 -17.26 -5.62
CA HIS A 20 6.29 -17.79 -6.19
C HIS A 20 7.49 -17.70 -5.23
N GLY A 21 7.32 -18.14 -3.96
CA GLY A 21 8.40 -18.18 -2.99
C GLY A 21 8.64 -16.82 -2.31
N ILE A 22 7.58 -16.18 -1.83
CA ILE A 22 7.71 -14.91 -1.11
C ILE A 22 8.31 -15.11 0.27
N SER A 23 9.21 -14.19 0.66
CA SER A 23 9.82 -14.14 1.99
C SER A 23 9.64 -12.75 2.57
N LEU A 24 9.26 -12.68 3.85
CA LEU A 24 9.03 -11.43 4.55
C LEU A 24 9.19 -11.67 6.06
N GLU A 25 9.85 -10.75 6.72
CA GLU A 25 9.93 -10.70 8.17
C GLU A 25 9.21 -9.43 8.66
N VAL A 26 8.33 -9.59 9.65
CA VAL A 26 7.53 -8.50 10.24
C VAL A 26 7.85 -8.42 11.72
N GLU A 27 8.25 -7.25 12.16
CA GLU A 27 8.61 -6.99 13.55
C GLU A 27 7.36 -6.89 14.45
N ASP A 28 7.57 -7.09 15.74
CA ASP A 28 6.51 -6.94 16.74
C ASP A 28 6.04 -5.47 16.81
N GLY A 29 4.72 -5.29 16.77
CA GLY A 29 4.10 -3.97 16.76
C GLY A 29 4.15 -3.24 15.40
N GLU A 30 4.63 -3.87 14.34
CA GLU A 30 4.74 -3.24 13.02
C GLU A 30 3.42 -3.26 12.24
N PHE A 31 3.12 -2.16 11.55
CA PHE A 31 2.00 -2.06 10.61
C PHE A 31 2.49 -2.26 9.18
N VAL A 32 2.30 -3.46 8.63
CA VAL A 32 2.71 -3.82 7.27
C VAL A 32 1.50 -3.83 6.34
N VAL A 33 1.60 -3.12 5.21
CA VAL A 33 0.55 -3.06 4.20
C VAL A 33 0.98 -3.77 2.93
N PHE A 34 0.22 -4.77 2.51
CA PHE A 34 0.32 -5.41 1.20
C PHE A 34 -0.51 -4.65 0.18
N VAL A 35 0.13 -4.17 -0.89
CA VAL A 35 -0.53 -3.45 -1.98
C VAL A 35 -0.08 -3.99 -3.34
N GLY A 36 -0.94 -3.86 -4.34
CA GLY A 36 -0.67 -4.34 -5.70
C GLY A 36 -1.94 -4.55 -6.51
N PRO A 37 -1.84 -4.86 -7.80
CA PRO A 37 -2.99 -5.12 -8.68
C PRO A 37 -3.89 -6.25 -8.18
N SER A 38 -5.12 -6.30 -8.69
CA SER A 38 -6.01 -7.42 -8.41
C SER A 38 -5.40 -8.73 -8.90
N GLY A 39 -5.54 -9.79 -8.09
CA GLY A 39 -5.00 -11.12 -8.43
C GLY A 39 -3.52 -11.34 -8.17
N CYS A 40 -2.74 -10.36 -7.68
CA CYS A 40 -1.30 -10.51 -7.44
C CYS A 40 -0.93 -11.36 -6.19
N GLY A 41 -1.91 -11.93 -5.46
CA GLY A 41 -1.65 -12.85 -4.36
C GLY A 41 -1.81 -12.29 -2.93
N LYS A 42 -2.18 -11.01 -2.73
CA LYS A 42 -2.31 -10.37 -1.41
C LYS A 42 -3.25 -11.09 -0.45
N SER A 43 -4.52 -11.25 -0.83
CA SER A 43 -5.52 -11.96 -0.02
C SER A 43 -5.19 -13.45 0.14
N THR A 44 -4.52 -14.05 -0.86
CA THR A 44 -4.01 -15.41 -0.74
C THR A 44 -2.95 -15.50 0.36
N THR A 45 -1.98 -14.60 0.37
CA THR A 45 -0.96 -14.52 1.43
C THR A 45 -1.62 -14.35 2.80
N LEU A 46 -2.59 -13.44 2.92
CA LEU A 46 -3.31 -13.23 4.17
C LEU A 46 -4.04 -14.49 4.65
N ARG A 47 -4.71 -15.22 3.74
CA ARG A 47 -5.41 -16.48 4.05
C ARG A 47 -4.48 -17.59 4.45
N LEU A 48 -3.28 -17.67 3.85
CA LEU A 48 -2.24 -18.62 4.25
C LEU A 48 -1.76 -18.34 5.68
N ILE A 49 -1.48 -17.08 6.03
CA ILE A 49 -1.13 -16.66 7.40
C ILE A 49 -2.25 -17.05 8.37
N ALA A 50 -3.50 -16.80 7.97
CA ALA A 50 -4.67 -17.12 8.79
C ALA A 50 -4.91 -18.64 8.95
N GLY A 51 -4.31 -19.48 8.11
CA GLY A 51 -4.58 -20.94 8.08
C GLY A 51 -5.92 -21.29 7.45
N LEU A 52 -6.49 -20.37 6.66
CA LEU A 52 -7.70 -20.59 5.87
C LEU A 52 -7.40 -21.28 4.54
N GLU A 53 -6.13 -21.31 4.16
CA GLU A 53 -5.56 -22.01 3.01
C GLU A 53 -4.31 -22.73 3.45
N GLU A 54 -4.00 -23.85 2.82
CA GLU A 54 -2.76 -24.62 3.04
C GLU A 54 -1.65 -24.10 2.12
N THR A 55 -0.42 -24.05 2.63
CA THR A 55 0.76 -23.75 1.83
C THR A 55 1.12 -24.91 0.92
N THR A 56 1.57 -24.64 -0.30
CA THR A 56 2.13 -25.66 -1.19
C THR A 56 3.59 -25.95 -0.79
N ALA A 57 4.35 -24.90 -0.43
CA ALA A 57 5.71 -25.03 0.11
C ALA A 57 6.05 -23.77 0.94
N GLY A 58 7.17 -23.83 1.66
CA GLY A 58 7.63 -22.75 2.54
C GLY A 58 7.03 -22.82 3.94
N GLU A 59 7.42 -21.89 4.79
CA GLU A 59 7.08 -21.88 6.20
C GLU A 59 6.47 -20.54 6.62
N ILE A 60 5.52 -20.63 7.56
CA ILE A 60 4.93 -19.48 8.26
C ILE A 60 5.22 -19.64 9.74
N GLU A 61 5.88 -18.66 10.32
CA GLU A 61 6.20 -18.61 11.74
C GLU A 61 5.52 -17.41 12.39
N ILE A 62 4.86 -17.62 13.54
CA ILE A 62 4.24 -16.58 14.35
C ILE A 62 4.79 -16.70 15.76
N GLU A 63 5.31 -15.60 16.32
CA GLU A 63 5.94 -15.56 17.66
C GLU A 63 7.01 -16.68 17.85
N GLY A 64 7.83 -16.93 16.82
CA GLY A 64 8.89 -17.94 16.86
C GLY A 64 8.40 -19.39 16.71
N ARG A 65 7.11 -19.60 16.41
CA ARG A 65 6.52 -20.94 16.22
C ARG A 65 6.07 -21.16 14.78
N VAL A 66 6.50 -22.24 14.15
CA VAL A 66 5.98 -22.67 12.83
C VAL A 66 4.52 -23.10 12.97
N VAL A 67 3.63 -22.50 12.17
CA VAL A 67 2.17 -22.64 12.29
C VAL A 67 1.51 -23.33 11.09
N ASN A 68 2.27 -23.82 10.11
CA ASN A 68 1.73 -24.40 8.87
C ASN A 68 0.67 -25.48 9.13
N HIS A 69 0.89 -26.33 10.12
CA HIS A 69 0.04 -27.48 10.48
C HIS A 69 -1.07 -27.14 11.49
N LEU A 70 -1.14 -25.87 11.94
CA LEU A 70 -2.12 -25.44 12.93
C LEU A 70 -3.39 -24.94 12.27
N GLU A 71 -4.54 -25.27 12.88
CA GLU A 71 -5.81 -24.68 12.50
C GLU A 71 -5.87 -23.17 12.83
N PRO A 72 -6.71 -22.37 12.15
CA PRO A 72 -6.81 -20.92 12.38
C PRO A 72 -7.00 -20.51 13.85
N LYS A 73 -7.79 -21.29 14.60
CA LYS A 73 -8.04 -21.02 16.03
C LYS A 73 -6.82 -21.17 16.94
N GLU A 74 -5.77 -21.87 16.46
CA GLU A 74 -4.56 -22.21 17.22
C GLU A 74 -3.37 -21.29 16.90
N ARG A 75 -3.51 -20.42 15.87
CA ARG A 75 -2.44 -19.53 15.37
C ARG A 75 -2.26 -18.21 16.13
N ASN A 76 -3.07 -17.95 17.17
CA ASN A 76 -3.06 -16.70 17.93
C ASN A 76 -3.20 -15.45 17.04
N ILE A 77 -4.08 -15.51 16.04
CA ILE A 77 -4.38 -14.41 15.12
C ILE A 77 -5.84 -13.98 15.20
N ALA A 78 -6.13 -12.78 14.74
CA ALA A 78 -7.50 -12.32 14.51
C ALA A 78 -7.61 -11.70 13.11
N MET A 79 -8.70 -12.02 12.40
CA MET A 79 -8.93 -11.55 11.04
C MET A 79 -10.20 -10.68 10.97
N VAL A 80 -10.07 -9.54 10.30
CA VAL A 80 -11.16 -8.65 9.92
C VAL A 80 -11.35 -8.78 8.41
N PHE A 81 -12.54 -9.27 8.01
CA PHE A 81 -12.88 -9.51 6.62
C PHE A 81 -13.45 -8.25 5.95
N GLN A 82 -13.37 -8.18 4.64
CA GLN A 82 -13.90 -7.11 3.80
C GLN A 82 -15.38 -6.77 4.08
N ASN A 83 -16.22 -7.77 4.36
CA ASN A 83 -17.63 -7.62 4.68
C ASN A 83 -17.93 -7.49 6.18
N TYR A 84 -16.89 -7.22 7.01
CA TYR A 84 -16.93 -7.11 8.47
C TYR A 84 -17.37 -8.39 9.20
N ALA A 85 -18.09 -9.30 8.56
CA ALA A 85 -18.63 -10.56 9.08
C ALA A 85 -19.27 -10.45 10.48
N ILE A 86 -19.92 -9.30 10.80
CA ILE A 86 -20.62 -9.08 12.06
C ILE A 86 -21.95 -9.84 12.08
N TYR A 87 -22.37 -10.29 13.26
CA TYR A 87 -23.63 -11.02 13.45
C TYR A 87 -24.81 -10.03 13.56
N PRO A 88 -25.72 -9.94 12.58
CA PRO A 88 -26.74 -8.89 12.51
C PRO A 88 -27.82 -9.01 13.61
N HIS A 89 -28.02 -10.21 14.13
CA HIS A 89 -29.01 -10.50 15.18
C HIS A 89 -28.48 -10.25 16.60
N MET A 90 -27.17 -10.05 16.76
CA MET A 90 -26.51 -9.78 18.05
C MET A 90 -26.32 -8.29 18.29
N THR A 91 -26.35 -7.85 19.55
CA THR A 91 -25.93 -6.50 19.93
C THR A 91 -24.43 -6.31 19.75
N VAL A 92 -23.94 -5.06 19.77
CA VAL A 92 -22.50 -4.72 19.74
C VAL A 92 -21.76 -5.47 20.84
N ARG A 93 -22.27 -5.44 22.08
CA ARG A 93 -21.71 -6.18 23.23
C ARG A 93 -21.54 -7.67 22.93
N LYS A 94 -22.54 -8.30 22.35
CA LYS A 94 -22.49 -9.73 22.01
C LYS A 94 -21.55 -10.01 20.82
N ASN A 95 -21.48 -9.11 19.86
CA ASN A 95 -20.55 -9.22 18.73
C ASN A 95 -19.10 -9.15 19.22
N ILE A 96 -18.71 -8.11 19.97
CA ILE A 96 -17.36 -7.96 20.52
C ILE A 96 -17.03 -9.15 21.44
N GLY A 97 -17.90 -9.46 22.40
CA GLY A 97 -17.69 -10.55 23.35
C GLY A 97 -17.70 -11.95 22.74
N PHE A 98 -18.11 -12.10 21.47
CA PHE A 98 -18.14 -13.41 20.82
C PHE A 98 -16.76 -14.08 20.76
N GLY A 99 -15.69 -13.31 20.55
CA GLY A 99 -14.31 -13.79 20.54
C GLY A 99 -13.88 -14.44 21.87
N LEU A 100 -14.54 -14.11 22.99
CA LEU A 100 -14.21 -14.64 24.31
C LEU A 100 -15.01 -15.91 24.70
N ARG A 101 -15.90 -16.42 23.85
CA ARG A 101 -16.74 -17.57 24.20
C ARG A 101 -15.94 -18.82 24.58
N THR A 102 -14.85 -19.06 23.88
CA THR A 102 -13.97 -20.22 24.07
C THR A 102 -12.77 -19.93 24.97
N SER A 103 -12.62 -18.68 25.46
CA SER A 103 -11.51 -18.31 26.34
C SER A 103 -11.74 -18.89 27.75
N LYS A 104 -10.63 -19.18 28.45
CA LYS A 104 -10.63 -19.68 29.84
C LYS A 104 -10.86 -18.57 30.89
N LEU A 105 -11.03 -17.33 30.47
CA LEU A 105 -11.28 -16.17 31.36
C LEU A 105 -12.57 -16.33 32.15
N THR A 106 -12.58 -15.85 33.36
CA THR A 106 -13.78 -15.75 34.20
C THR A 106 -14.80 -14.75 33.60
N ARG A 107 -16.02 -14.78 34.07
CA ARG A 107 -17.07 -13.86 33.62
C ARG A 107 -16.70 -12.38 33.88
N ALA A 108 -16.07 -12.11 35.02
CA ALA A 108 -15.62 -10.76 35.39
C ALA A 108 -14.51 -10.26 34.47
N GLU A 109 -13.50 -11.10 34.20
CA GLU A 109 -12.41 -10.76 33.27
C GLU A 109 -12.92 -10.56 31.83
N LYS A 110 -13.88 -11.38 31.37
CA LYS A 110 -14.51 -11.19 30.05
C LYS A 110 -15.27 -9.86 29.96
N SER A 111 -15.96 -9.45 31.03
CA SER A 111 -16.66 -8.16 31.07
C SER A 111 -15.67 -6.99 31.04
N ALA A 112 -14.66 -7.03 31.90
CA ALA A 112 -13.61 -6.00 31.93
C ALA A 112 -12.93 -5.84 30.59
N ARG A 113 -12.49 -6.95 29.97
CA ARG A 113 -11.85 -6.95 28.65
C ARG A 113 -12.73 -6.36 27.54
N LEU A 114 -14.03 -6.69 27.57
CA LEU A 114 -15.01 -6.15 26.62
C LEU A 114 -15.18 -4.64 26.81
N GLU A 115 -15.27 -4.18 28.04
CA GLU A 115 -15.46 -2.76 28.37
C GLU A 115 -14.20 -1.95 27.99
N ASP A 116 -13.00 -2.47 28.25
CA ASP A 116 -11.73 -1.87 27.81
C ASP A 116 -11.70 -1.70 26.28
N VAL A 117 -12.00 -2.77 25.53
CA VAL A 117 -12.06 -2.72 24.07
C VAL A 117 -13.12 -1.74 23.56
N ALA A 118 -14.30 -1.74 24.18
CA ALA A 118 -15.38 -0.81 23.82
C ALA A 118 -15.00 0.65 24.08
N SER A 119 -14.28 0.91 25.17
CA SER A 119 -13.73 2.24 25.49
C SER A 119 -12.68 2.69 24.48
N VAL A 120 -11.72 1.81 24.13
CA VAL A 120 -10.68 2.09 23.14
C VAL A 120 -11.29 2.46 21.78
N LEU A 121 -12.40 1.80 21.40
CA LEU A 121 -13.09 2.00 20.13
C LEU A 121 -14.19 3.08 20.19
N GLU A 122 -14.38 3.75 21.34
CA GLU A 122 -15.45 4.74 21.55
C GLU A 122 -16.86 4.17 21.27
N MET A 123 -17.09 2.90 21.66
CA MET A 123 -18.32 2.18 21.41
C MET A 123 -19.16 1.93 22.68
N THR A 124 -18.74 2.45 23.82
CA THR A 124 -19.38 2.20 25.14
C THR A 124 -20.89 2.49 25.14
N GLU A 125 -21.27 3.68 24.62
CA GLU A 125 -22.69 4.11 24.53
C GLU A 125 -23.49 3.30 23.48
N LEU A 126 -22.85 2.52 22.65
CA LEU A 126 -23.47 1.78 21.55
C LEU A 126 -23.55 0.28 21.83
N LEU A 127 -23.08 -0.20 22.99
CA LEU A 127 -22.95 -1.62 23.31
C LEU A 127 -24.25 -2.41 23.21
N ASP A 128 -25.39 -1.79 23.49
CA ASP A 128 -26.68 -2.47 23.46
C ASP A 128 -27.42 -2.33 22.12
N ARG A 129 -26.87 -1.57 21.16
CA ARG A 129 -27.43 -1.44 19.82
C ARG A 129 -27.16 -2.69 18.97
N LYS A 130 -27.99 -2.88 17.94
CA LYS A 130 -27.78 -3.88 16.88
C LYS A 130 -27.04 -3.26 15.69
N PRO A 131 -26.36 -4.05 14.84
CA PRO A 131 -25.66 -3.57 13.65
C PRO A 131 -26.52 -2.74 12.68
N SER A 132 -27.82 -3.01 12.59
CA SER A 132 -28.77 -2.24 11.77
C SER A 132 -28.95 -0.78 12.22
N GLN A 133 -28.59 -0.46 13.46
CA GLN A 133 -28.70 0.85 14.09
C GLN A 133 -27.36 1.62 14.06
N LEU A 134 -26.35 1.11 13.34
CA LEU A 134 -25.00 1.64 13.29
C LEU A 134 -24.64 2.17 11.90
N SER A 135 -23.82 3.22 11.86
CA SER A 135 -23.17 3.67 10.62
C SER A 135 -22.16 2.64 10.09
N GLY A 136 -21.68 2.81 8.84
CA GLY A 136 -20.64 1.97 8.26
C GLY A 136 -19.38 1.89 9.13
N GLY A 137 -18.85 3.04 9.55
CA GLY A 137 -17.66 3.11 10.41
C GLY A 137 -17.90 2.48 11.80
N GLN A 138 -19.08 2.66 12.39
CA GLN A 138 -19.41 2.01 13.65
C GLN A 138 -19.48 0.47 13.51
N ARG A 139 -20.01 -0.05 12.39
CA ARG A 139 -19.96 -1.49 12.10
C ARG A 139 -18.55 -2.00 11.97
N GLN A 140 -17.67 -1.24 11.32
CA GLN A 140 -16.26 -1.58 11.21
C GLN A 140 -15.57 -1.62 12.59
N ARG A 141 -15.79 -0.61 13.45
CA ARG A 141 -15.30 -0.62 14.84
C ARG A 141 -15.76 -1.87 15.62
N VAL A 142 -16.99 -2.32 15.40
CA VAL A 142 -17.48 -3.59 16.00
C VAL A 142 -16.69 -4.80 15.51
N ALA A 143 -16.38 -4.87 14.21
CA ALA A 143 -15.56 -5.95 13.63
C ALA A 143 -14.13 -5.94 14.19
N ILE A 144 -13.51 -4.75 14.28
CA ILE A 144 -12.20 -4.57 14.93
C ILE A 144 -12.27 -4.99 16.41
N GLY A 145 -13.28 -4.57 17.16
CA GLY A 145 -13.45 -4.92 18.57
C GLY A 145 -13.59 -6.41 18.80
N ARG A 146 -14.28 -7.11 17.90
CA ARG A 146 -14.37 -8.57 17.94
C ARG A 146 -13.03 -9.27 17.74
N ALA A 147 -12.14 -8.66 16.95
CA ALA A 147 -10.77 -9.12 16.77
C ALA A 147 -9.91 -8.81 18.00
N MET A 148 -9.94 -7.56 18.47
CA MET A 148 -9.12 -7.05 19.58
C MET A 148 -9.37 -7.75 20.91
N VAL A 149 -10.62 -8.12 21.19
CA VAL A 149 -10.98 -8.73 22.48
C VAL A 149 -10.24 -10.04 22.75
N ARG A 150 -9.70 -10.70 21.72
CA ARG A 150 -8.92 -11.94 21.81
C ARG A 150 -7.45 -11.73 22.14
N ASP A 151 -6.93 -10.51 22.00
CA ASP A 151 -5.51 -10.17 22.20
C ASP A 151 -4.57 -11.01 21.31
N PRO A 152 -4.73 -10.94 20.00
CA PRO A 152 -3.95 -11.76 19.10
C PRO A 152 -2.53 -11.21 18.94
N ALA A 153 -1.57 -12.08 18.61
CA ALA A 153 -0.21 -11.68 18.24
C ALA A 153 -0.19 -10.87 16.94
N VAL A 154 -1.05 -11.24 15.99
CA VAL A 154 -1.11 -10.57 14.68
C VAL A 154 -2.57 -10.32 14.28
N PHE A 155 -2.87 -9.09 13.90
CA PHE A 155 -4.12 -8.71 13.25
C PHE A 155 -3.99 -8.81 11.74
N LEU A 156 -4.98 -9.41 11.10
CA LEU A 156 -5.06 -9.56 9.66
C LEU A 156 -6.28 -8.79 9.13
N PHE A 157 -6.08 -7.84 8.23
CA PHE A 157 -7.13 -7.03 7.62
C PHE A 157 -7.19 -7.29 6.12
N ASP A 158 -8.31 -7.85 5.63
CA ASP A 158 -8.56 -8.13 4.21
C ASP A 158 -9.46 -7.04 3.62
N GLU A 159 -8.87 -6.01 3.02
CA GLU A 159 -9.54 -4.86 2.39
C GLU A 159 -10.66 -4.23 3.24
N PRO A 160 -10.42 -3.88 4.51
CA PRO A 160 -11.50 -3.53 5.42
C PRO A 160 -12.19 -2.20 5.11
N LEU A 161 -11.58 -1.33 4.26
CA LEU A 161 -12.10 -0.01 3.92
C LEU A 161 -12.76 0.06 2.54
N SER A 162 -12.69 -1.01 1.74
CA SER A 162 -13.15 -1.03 0.34
C SER A 162 -14.65 -0.72 0.16
N ASN A 163 -15.47 -1.07 1.14
CA ASN A 163 -16.93 -0.89 1.10
C ASN A 163 -17.41 0.44 1.68
N LEU A 164 -16.51 1.39 1.96
CA LEU A 164 -16.83 2.70 2.51
C LEU A 164 -16.80 3.79 1.43
N ASP A 165 -17.64 4.81 1.59
CA ASP A 165 -17.54 6.03 0.81
C ASP A 165 -16.23 6.78 1.11
N ALA A 166 -15.83 7.72 0.23
CA ALA A 166 -14.53 8.40 0.31
C ALA A 166 -14.32 9.18 1.62
N GLN A 167 -15.38 9.85 2.12
CA GLN A 167 -15.29 10.65 3.34
C GLN A 167 -15.09 9.74 4.56
N LEU A 168 -15.90 8.70 4.68
CA LEU A 168 -15.83 7.73 5.77
C LEU A 168 -14.52 6.94 5.72
N ARG A 169 -14.03 6.58 4.53
CA ARG A 169 -12.73 5.92 4.33
C ARG A 169 -11.58 6.77 4.88
N THR A 170 -11.58 8.08 4.59
CA THR A 170 -10.57 9.01 5.11
C THR A 170 -10.60 9.09 6.62
N GLN A 171 -11.79 9.20 7.22
CA GLN A 171 -11.95 9.19 8.68
C GLN A 171 -11.45 7.88 9.30
N MET A 172 -11.85 6.74 8.72
CA MET A 172 -11.49 5.42 9.25
C MET A 172 -9.99 5.12 9.15
N ARG A 173 -9.29 5.60 8.13
CA ARG A 173 -7.82 5.52 8.06
C ARG A 173 -7.18 6.19 9.28
N LEU A 174 -7.58 7.42 9.58
CA LEU A 174 -7.06 8.13 10.75
C LEU A 174 -7.34 7.39 12.06
N GLU A 175 -8.54 6.81 12.19
CA GLU A 175 -8.93 6.04 13.38
C GLU A 175 -8.10 4.76 13.54
N ILE A 176 -7.88 4.02 12.45
CA ILE A 176 -7.03 2.81 12.45
C ILE A 176 -5.59 3.19 12.82
N LYS A 177 -5.03 4.27 12.25
CA LYS A 177 -3.67 4.73 12.60
C LYS A 177 -3.55 5.11 14.08
N LYS A 178 -4.52 5.88 14.60
CA LYS A 178 -4.56 6.24 16.04
C LYS A 178 -4.71 5.00 16.92
N LEU A 179 -5.53 4.05 16.51
CA LEU A 179 -5.74 2.80 17.24
C LEU A 179 -4.44 2.00 17.31
N HIS A 180 -3.76 1.83 16.17
CA HIS A 180 -2.46 1.15 16.12
C HIS A 180 -1.42 1.82 17.04
N GLN A 181 -1.31 3.15 16.99
CA GLN A 181 -0.41 3.92 17.89
C GLN A 181 -0.70 3.72 19.37
N ARG A 182 -1.98 3.50 19.73
CA ARG A 182 -2.40 3.29 21.13
C ARG A 182 -2.15 1.86 21.60
N VAL A 183 -2.39 0.88 20.73
CA VAL A 183 -2.39 -0.55 21.11
C VAL A 183 -1.05 -1.22 20.82
N GLY A 184 -0.33 -0.79 19.78
CA GLY A 184 0.98 -1.30 19.40
C GLY A 184 1.01 -2.75 18.90
N ASN A 185 -0.13 -3.28 18.44
CA ASN A 185 -0.19 -4.65 17.93
C ASN A 185 0.37 -4.76 16.51
N THR A 186 0.92 -5.93 16.15
CA THR A 186 1.33 -6.24 14.78
C THR A 186 0.12 -6.34 13.86
N ILE A 187 0.17 -5.61 12.74
CA ILE A 187 -0.92 -5.56 11.76
C ILE A 187 -0.41 -5.94 10.37
N ILE A 188 -1.09 -6.88 9.73
CA ILE A 188 -1.00 -7.15 8.29
C ILE A 188 -2.28 -6.65 7.64
N PHE A 189 -2.15 -5.67 6.76
CA PHE A 189 -3.27 -5.01 6.11
C PHE A 189 -3.17 -5.19 4.59
N VAL A 190 -4.22 -5.68 3.96
CA VAL A 190 -4.31 -5.83 2.51
C VAL A 190 -5.20 -4.74 1.94
N THR A 191 -4.74 -4.07 0.91
CA THR A 191 -5.50 -3.08 0.17
C THR A 191 -5.08 -3.03 -1.31
N HIS A 192 -5.93 -2.45 -2.14
CA HIS A 192 -5.59 -2.01 -3.49
C HIS A 192 -5.47 -0.48 -3.59
N ASP A 193 -5.74 0.24 -2.50
CA ASP A 193 -5.67 1.71 -2.42
C ASP A 193 -4.26 2.15 -1.97
N GLN A 194 -3.57 2.88 -2.84
CA GLN A 194 -2.23 3.39 -2.58
C GLN A 194 -2.21 4.42 -1.43
N VAL A 195 -3.28 5.22 -1.30
CA VAL A 195 -3.36 6.23 -0.23
C VAL A 195 -3.48 5.56 1.13
N GLU A 196 -4.19 4.43 1.22
CA GLU A 196 -4.22 3.62 2.44
C GLU A 196 -2.82 3.09 2.77
N ALA A 197 -2.10 2.53 1.79
CA ALA A 197 -0.75 2.03 1.99
C ALA A 197 0.21 3.13 2.45
N MET A 198 0.22 4.27 1.75
CA MET A 198 1.11 5.39 2.06
C MET A 198 0.84 6.04 3.43
N THR A 199 -0.42 6.02 3.90
CA THR A 199 -0.80 6.70 5.16
C THR A 199 -0.77 5.82 6.39
N LEU A 200 -1.06 4.52 6.26
CA LEU A 200 -1.18 3.59 7.37
C LEU A 200 0.14 2.88 7.69
N ALA A 201 0.89 2.48 6.67
CA ALA A 201 2.01 1.58 6.82
C ALA A 201 3.21 2.17 7.56
N ASP A 202 3.89 1.33 8.34
CA ASP A 202 5.28 1.51 8.72
C ASP A 202 6.18 0.97 7.59
N ARG A 203 5.80 -0.19 6.98
CA ARG A 203 6.37 -0.68 5.72
C ARG A 203 5.27 -1.13 4.75
N ILE A 204 5.52 -0.88 3.47
CA ILE A 204 4.68 -1.31 2.35
C ILE A 204 5.36 -2.51 1.68
N VAL A 205 4.57 -3.54 1.38
CA VAL A 205 4.95 -4.69 0.55
C VAL A 205 4.21 -4.57 -0.77
N ILE A 206 4.94 -4.24 -1.84
CA ILE A 206 4.38 -4.10 -3.18
C ILE A 206 4.47 -5.44 -3.90
N MET A 207 3.32 -5.95 -4.32
CA MET A 207 3.22 -7.26 -5.00
C MET A 207 2.79 -7.12 -6.45
N LYS A 208 3.36 -7.97 -7.31
CA LYS A 208 2.94 -8.16 -8.69
C LYS A 208 3.12 -9.64 -9.08
N ASP A 209 2.12 -10.23 -9.70
CA ASP A 209 2.17 -11.59 -10.27
C ASP A 209 2.76 -12.63 -9.30
N GLY A 210 2.34 -12.61 -8.04
CA GLY A 210 2.78 -13.54 -7.00
C GLY A 210 4.20 -13.32 -6.45
N HIS A 211 4.84 -12.20 -6.83
CA HIS A 211 6.18 -11.82 -6.37
C HIS A 211 6.14 -10.51 -5.57
N ILE A 212 7.01 -10.39 -4.58
CA ILE A 212 7.30 -9.10 -3.94
C ILE A 212 8.23 -8.31 -4.85
N GLN A 213 7.80 -7.11 -5.23
CA GLN A 213 8.59 -6.21 -6.08
C GLN A 213 9.49 -5.28 -5.25
N GLN A 214 8.97 -4.80 -4.12
CA GLN A 214 9.71 -3.96 -3.17
C GLN A 214 9.07 -4.04 -1.79
N VAL A 215 9.90 -3.97 -0.76
CA VAL A 215 9.49 -3.74 0.63
C VAL A 215 10.24 -2.51 1.14
N GLY A 216 9.52 -1.55 1.73
CA GLY A 216 10.15 -0.34 2.24
C GLY A 216 9.18 0.57 2.98
N LYS A 217 9.72 1.62 3.60
CA LYS A 217 8.88 2.69 4.18
C LYS A 217 8.12 3.41 3.08
N PRO A 218 6.96 4.02 3.36
CA PRO A 218 6.21 4.79 2.36
C PRO A 218 7.06 5.79 1.58
N SER A 219 7.91 6.56 2.25
CA SER A 219 8.82 7.50 1.61
C SER A 219 9.83 6.82 0.67
N ASP A 220 10.35 5.66 1.04
CA ASP A 220 11.36 4.96 0.25
C ASP A 220 10.76 4.38 -1.04
N VAL A 221 9.57 3.76 -0.96
CA VAL A 221 8.92 3.21 -2.16
C VAL A 221 8.46 4.31 -3.12
N TYR A 222 8.19 5.52 -2.62
CA TYR A 222 7.84 6.68 -3.44
C TYR A 222 9.06 7.31 -4.10
N HIS A 223 10.12 7.61 -3.32
CA HIS A 223 11.29 8.34 -3.79
C HIS A 223 12.41 7.46 -4.33
N LYS A 224 12.44 6.16 -4.00
CA LYS A 224 13.46 5.20 -4.44
C LYS A 224 12.80 3.92 -4.95
N PRO A 225 11.97 3.99 -6.02
CA PRO A 225 11.32 2.81 -6.57
C PRO A 225 12.35 1.83 -7.14
N ALA A 226 12.22 0.55 -6.80
CA ALA A 226 13.17 -0.48 -7.23
C ALA A 226 13.10 -0.79 -8.73
N ASN A 227 11.97 -0.53 -9.35
CA ASN A 227 11.76 -0.78 -10.79
C ASN A 227 10.63 0.09 -11.35
N THR A 228 10.48 0.06 -12.68
CA THR A 228 9.44 0.82 -13.40
C THR A 228 8.02 0.46 -12.98
N PHE A 229 7.78 -0.80 -12.58
CA PHE A 229 6.45 -1.18 -12.08
C PHE A 229 6.12 -0.45 -10.78
N VAL A 230 7.02 -0.45 -9.80
CA VAL A 230 6.83 0.26 -8.53
C VAL A 230 6.66 1.76 -8.77
N ALA A 231 7.51 2.34 -9.61
CA ALA A 231 7.48 3.76 -9.95
C ALA A 231 6.14 4.20 -10.60
N GLY A 232 5.61 3.37 -11.49
CA GLY A 232 4.32 3.63 -12.14
C GLY A 232 3.11 3.24 -11.28
N PHE A 233 3.27 2.29 -10.34
CA PHE A 233 2.18 1.85 -9.48
C PHE A 233 1.99 2.79 -8.29
N ILE A 234 3.06 3.33 -7.69
CA ILE A 234 3.00 4.23 -6.55
C ILE A 234 3.04 5.69 -7.00
N GLY A 235 1.98 6.41 -6.69
CA GLY A 235 1.74 7.82 -7.06
C GLY A 235 0.53 7.98 -7.97
N ALA A 236 -0.22 9.06 -7.77
CA ALA A 236 -1.36 9.43 -8.60
C ALA A 236 -1.29 10.94 -8.90
N PRO A 237 -1.02 11.33 -10.15
CA PRO A 237 -0.78 10.47 -11.32
C PRO A 237 0.51 9.63 -11.25
N SER A 238 0.60 8.62 -12.14
CA SER A 238 1.78 7.77 -12.26
C SER A 238 3.02 8.56 -12.73
N MET A 239 4.21 8.05 -12.43
CA MET A 239 5.47 8.63 -12.89
C MET A 239 5.52 8.66 -14.43
N ASN A 240 5.96 9.78 -15.02
CA ASN A 240 6.25 9.87 -16.43
C ASN A 240 7.48 9.00 -16.76
N MET A 241 7.41 8.22 -17.83
CA MET A 241 8.44 7.27 -18.25
C MET A 241 8.91 7.61 -19.66
N LEU A 242 10.08 8.24 -19.79
CA LEU A 242 10.64 8.72 -21.06
C LEU A 242 11.76 7.79 -21.52
N ARG A 243 11.62 7.19 -22.69
CA ARG A 243 12.65 6.35 -23.27
C ARG A 243 13.77 7.21 -23.85
N CYS A 244 15.01 6.92 -23.50
CA CYS A 244 16.18 7.63 -23.96
C CYS A 244 17.39 6.69 -24.11
N ARG A 245 18.49 7.23 -24.62
CA ARG A 245 19.79 6.53 -24.73
C ARG A 245 20.86 7.33 -24.01
N VAL A 246 21.83 6.62 -23.47
CA VAL A 246 22.97 7.25 -22.84
C VAL A 246 24.03 7.56 -23.89
N ASP A 247 24.49 8.81 -23.93
CA ASP A 247 25.60 9.28 -24.78
C ASP A 247 26.50 10.21 -23.97
N GLY A 248 27.77 9.86 -23.80
CA GLY A 248 28.75 10.65 -23.05
C GLY A 248 28.38 10.85 -21.56
N GLY A 249 27.67 9.90 -20.91
CA GLY A 249 27.22 10.01 -19.52
C GLY A 249 25.96 10.85 -19.35
N ALA A 250 25.30 11.24 -20.43
CA ALA A 250 24.04 11.98 -20.42
C ALA A 250 22.92 11.15 -21.05
N ALA A 251 21.69 11.31 -20.54
CA ALA A 251 20.48 10.79 -21.16
C ALA A 251 20.07 11.73 -22.31
N ARG A 252 19.93 11.17 -23.51
CA ARG A 252 19.48 11.88 -24.69
C ARG A 252 18.04 11.48 -25.03
N LEU A 253 17.15 12.45 -24.92
CA LEU A 253 15.76 12.34 -25.34
C LEU A 253 15.59 12.54 -26.84
N ALA A 254 14.40 12.34 -27.37
CA ALA A 254 14.08 12.57 -28.79
C ALA A 254 14.25 14.04 -29.19
N SER A 255 14.09 14.97 -28.26
CA SER A 255 14.31 16.41 -28.39
C SER A 255 14.70 17.01 -27.04
N GLY A 256 15.36 18.18 -27.08
CA GLY A 256 15.78 18.89 -25.87
C GLY A 256 17.28 18.71 -25.59
N PRO A 257 17.77 19.31 -24.49
CA PRO A 257 19.17 19.21 -24.10
C PRO A 257 19.49 17.82 -23.53
N ASP A 258 20.78 17.47 -23.56
CA ASP A 258 21.29 16.26 -22.93
C ASP A 258 21.21 16.40 -21.39
N ILE A 259 20.63 15.40 -20.70
CA ILE A 259 20.49 15.39 -19.26
C ILE A 259 21.65 14.61 -18.66
N GLN A 260 22.54 15.29 -17.95
CA GLN A 260 23.68 14.64 -17.28
C GLN A 260 23.14 13.69 -16.19
N LEU A 261 23.66 12.47 -16.20
CA LEU A 261 23.30 11.42 -15.22
C LEU A 261 24.46 11.26 -14.24
N ASP A 262 24.13 11.28 -12.94
CA ASP A 262 25.10 11.04 -11.85
C ASP A 262 25.25 9.53 -11.54
N ILE A 263 25.15 8.70 -12.58
CA ILE A 263 25.25 7.22 -12.49
C ILE A 263 26.16 6.69 -13.58
N ASP A 264 26.84 5.58 -13.27
CA ASP A 264 27.69 4.88 -14.25
C ASP A 264 26.83 4.00 -15.16
N VAL A 265 26.59 4.46 -16.38
CA VAL A 265 25.79 3.75 -17.39
C VAL A 265 26.57 3.65 -18.67
N SER A 266 26.55 2.47 -19.30
CA SER A 266 27.33 2.22 -20.53
C SER A 266 26.85 3.09 -21.70
N GLN A 267 27.77 3.53 -22.53
CA GLN A 267 27.46 4.31 -23.72
C GLN A 267 26.53 3.52 -24.67
N GLY A 268 25.50 4.18 -25.17
CA GLY A 268 24.51 3.57 -26.07
C GLY A 268 23.42 2.72 -25.34
N GLN A 269 23.55 2.53 -24.04
CA GLN A 269 22.56 1.74 -23.29
C GLN A 269 21.18 2.40 -23.36
N PRO A 270 20.13 1.64 -23.71
CA PRO A 270 18.76 2.13 -23.62
C PRO A 270 18.33 2.22 -22.14
N VAL A 271 17.83 3.38 -21.75
CA VAL A 271 17.33 3.63 -20.39
C VAL A 271 15.96 4.29 -20.43
N ILE A 272 15.27 4.25 -19.32
CA ILE A 272 14.01 4.98 -19.08
C ILE A 272 14.28 6.03 -18.02
N LEU A 273 14.05 7.30 -18.39
CA LEU A 273 14.09 8.41 -17.46
C LEU A 273 12.69 8.56 -16.84
N GLY A 274 12.61 8.46 -15.53
CA GLY A 274 11.38 8.66 -14.75
C GLY A 274 11.36 10.04 -14.12
N VAL A 275 10.23 10.74 -14.21
CA VAL A 275 9.99 11.98 -13.48
C VAL A 275 8.55 12.01 -12.98
N ARG A 276 8.36 12.34 -11.71
CA ARG A 276 7.00 12.42 -11.16
C ARG A 276 6.30 13.68 -11.64
N PRO A 277 4.98 13.64 -11.86
CA PRO A 277 4.20 14.82 -12.20
C PRO A 277 4.37 15.96 -11.19
N ASP A 278 4.53 15.64 -9.91
CA ASP A 278 4.75 16.61 -8.84
C ASP A 278 6.12 17.30 -8.89
N ASP A 279 7.09 16.71 -9.58
CA ASP A 279 8.45 17.24 -9.73
C ASP A 279 8.67 17.87 -11.10
N LEU A 280 7.68 17.81 -12.03
CA LEU A 280 7.74 18.35 -13.38
C LEU A 280 6.85 19.59 -13.50
N HIS A 281 7.44 20.75 -13.80
CA HIS A 281 6.72 22.02 -13.80
C HIS A 281 6.97 22.84 -15.07
N PRO A 282 6.01 23.64 -15.54
CA PRO A 282 6.26 24.67 -16.53
C PRO A 282 7.29 25.68 -16.01
N SER A 283 8.43 25.80 -16.70
CA SER A 283 9.48 26.73 -16.33
C SER A 283 10.41 26.98 -17.52
N GLY A 284 10.88 28.21 -17.67
CA GLY A 284 11.93 28.55 -18.63
C GLY A 284 13.35 28.40 -18.08
N GLU A 285 13.52 28.00 -16.82
CA GLU A 285 14.80 27.78 -16.19
C GLU A 285 15.23 26.32 -16.35
N ASP A 286 16.36 26.07 -17.04
CA ASP A 286 16.96 24.75 -17.30
C ASP A 286 15.93 23.70 -17.81
N PRO A 287 15.14 24.01 -18.85
CA PRO A 287 14.11 23.10 -19.34
C PRO A 287 14.75 21.94 -20.08
N PHE A 288 14.22 20.73 -19.90
CA PHE A 288 14.67 19.53 -20.61
C PHE A 288 13.60 18.91 -21.53
N LEU A 289 12.36 19.38 -21.44
CA LEU A 289 11.26 19.02 -22.34
C LEU A 289 10.56 20.28 -22.85
N GLU A 290 10.06 20.20 -24.07
CA GLU A 290 9.16 21.21 -24.65
C GLU A 290 8.00 20.48 -25.34
N GLY A 291 6.80 21.00 -25.21
CA GLY A 291 5.64 20.41 -25.83
C GLY A 291 4.40 21.30 -25.74
N THR A 292 3.30 20.81 -26.30
CA THR A 292 2.03 21.53 -26.37
C THR A 292 1.05 20.98 -25.36
N VAL A 293 0.40 21.84 -24.59
CA VAL A 293 -0.66 21.47 -23.63
C VAL A 293 -1.88 20.95 -24.39
N THR A 294 -2.27 19.71 -24.10
CA THR A 294 -3.44 19.04 -24.72
C THR A 294 -4.65 19.00 -23.83
N VAL A 295 -4.45 18.77 -22.52
CA VAL A 295 -5.52 18.67 -21.53
C VAL A 295 -5.13 19.41 -20.24
N ARG A 296 -6.14 19.95 -19.55
CA ARG A 296 -6.00 20.57 -18.22
C ARG A 296 -6.97 19.91 -17.26
N GLU A 297 -6.49 19.50 -16.10
CA GLU A 297 -7.27 18.92 -15.01
C GLU A 297 -7.11 19.77 -13.75
N PRO A 298 -8.02 20.72 -13.49
CA PRO A 298 -7.95 21.57 -12.30
C PRO A 298 -8.23 20.77 -11.02
N LEU A 299 -7.33 20.81 -10.05
CA LEU A 299 -7.45 20.16 -8.75
C LEU A 299 -7.65 21.16 -7.59
N GLY A 300 -7.88 22.45 -7.92
CA GLY A 300 -8.01 23.53 -6.96
C GLY A 300 -6.71 24.31 -6.80
N PRO A 301 -5.83 24.00 -5.83
CA PRO A 301 -4.57 24.72 -5.66
C PRO A 301 -3.59 24.48 -6.80
N ASP A 302 -3.68 23.33 -7.47
CA ASP A 302 -2.84 22.92 -8.58
C ASP A 302 -3.70 22.55 -9.79
N THR A 303 -3.09 22.57 -10.98
CA THR A 303 -3.66 22.04 -12.22
C THR A 303 -2.69 21.03 -12.80
N LEU A 304 -3.15 19.80 -13.07
CA LEU A 304 -2.37 18.88 -13.91
C LEU A 304 -2.55 19.30 -15.36
N ILE A 305 -1.43 19.38 -16.08
CA ILE A 305 -1.38 19.62 -17.51
C ILE A 305 -0.82 18.39 -18.21
N TYR A 306 -1.49 17.95 -19.26
CA TYR A 306 -1.01 16.91 -20.16
C TYR A 306 -0.34 17.60 -21.33
N VAL A 307 0.91 17.27 -21.56
CA VAL A 307 1.75 17.93 -22.56
C VAL A 307 2.24 16.92 -23.57
N ASP A 308 1.90 17.11 -24.83
CA ASP A 308 2.42 16.30 -25.95
C ASP A 308 3.81 16.78 -26.32
N THR A 309 4.80 15.91 -26.15
CA THR A 309 6.21 16.18 -26.45
C THR A 309 6.72 15.21 -27.50
N PRO A 310 7.83 15.50 -28.20
CA PRO A 310 8.48 14.55 -29.12
C PRO A 310 8.91 13.23 -28.46
N SER A 311 9.04 13.21 -27.12
CA SER A 311 9.38 12.01 -26.34
C SER A 311 8.16 11.26 -25.81
N GLY A 312 6.95 11.70 -26.15
CA GLY A 312 5.64 11.18 -25.71
C GLY A 312 4.89 12.15 -24.81
N GLU A 313 3.65 11.80 -24.48
CA GLU A 313 2.83 12.58 -23.56
C GLU A 313 3.39 12.51 -22.14
N VAL A 314 3.46 13.66 -21.48
CA VAL A 314 3.85 13.78 -20.07
C VAL A 314 2.78 14.54 -19.27
N ILE A 315 2.70 14.25 -17.98
CA ILE A 315 1.86 14.96 -17.03
C ILE A 315 2.77 15.84 -16.17
N ALA A 316 2.47 17.12 -16.11
CA ALA A 316 3.18 18.08 -15.28
C ALA A 316 2.21 18.82 -14.36
N LYS A 317 2.74 19.39 -13.29
CA LYS A 317 1.98 20.14 -12.30
C LYS A 317 2.22 21.63 -12.51
N ALA A 318 1.14 22.37 -12.72
CA ALA A 318 1.15 23.82 -12.90
C ALA A 318 0.40 24.50 -11.74
N ASP A 319 0.65 25.80 -11.56
CA ASP A 319 -0.11 26.64 -10.63
C ASP A 319 -1.60 26.63 -10.98
N GLY A 320 -2.46 26.47 -9.98
CA GLY A 320 -3.92 26.37 -10.20
C GLY A 320 -4.58 27.70 -10.56
N GLN A 321 -3.92 28.85 -10.29
CA GLN A 321 -4.47 30.19 -10.61
C GLN A 321 -4.12 30.62 -12.03
N HIS A 322 -2.92 30.25 -12.51
CA HIS A 322 -2.41 30.68 -13.81
C HIS A 322 -1.83 29.49 -14.60
N PRO A 323 -2.61 28.42 -14.85
CA PRO A 323 -2.10 27.29 -15.61
C PRO A 323 -2.00 27.68 -17.10
N PRO A 324 -1.02 27.15 -17.84
CA PRO A 324 -0.92 27.35 -19.30
C PRO A 324 -2.20 26.94 -20.02
N ASP A 325 -2.54 27.62 -21.12
CA ASP A 325 -3.75 27.31 -21.90
C ASP A 325 -3.58 26.08 -22.81
N ILE A 326 -4.71 25.42 -23.14
CA ILE A 326 -4.71 24.33 -24.12
C ILE A 326 -4.25 24.89 -25.47
N GLY A 327 -3.29 24.21 -26.11
CA GLY A 327 -2.65 24.63 -27.34
C GLY A 327 -1.41 25.50 -27.14
N GLU A 328 -1.12 25.93 -25.91
CA GLU A 328 0.09 26.67 -25.57
C GLU A 328 1.30 25.74 -25.59
N THR A 329 2.43 26.24 -26.12
CA THR A 329 3.73 25.54 -26.04
C THR A 329 4.40 25.92 -24.73
N VAL A 330 4.78 24.92 -23.95
CA VAL A 330 5.41 25.08 -22.64
C VAL A 330 6.77 24.40 -22.60
N GLN A 331 7.68 25.00 -21.87
CA GLN A 331 8.94 24.40 -21.47
C GLN A 331 8.77 23.78 -20.08
N LEU A 332 9.27 22.57 -19.89
CA LEU A 332 9.13 21.81 -18.66
C LEU A 332 10.49 21.53 -18.03
N SER A 333 10.59 21.76 -16.74
CA SER A 333 11.79 21.58 -15.94
C SER A 333 11.52 20.67 -14.76
N ALA A 334 12.54 19.93 -14.33
CA ALA A 334 12.57 19.20 -13.06
C ALA A 334 13.97 19.27 -12.47
N SER A 335 14.07 19.23 -11.16
CA SER A 335 15.36 19.16 -10.47
C SER A 335 16.04 17.80 -10.73
N ARG A 336 17.36 17.79 -10.98
CA ARG A 336 18.10 16.57 -11.38
C ARG A 336 18.05 15.47 -10.32
N ASP A 337 18.04 15.82 -9.03
CA ASP A 337 17.93 14.90 -7.91
C ASP A 337 16.54 14.23 -7.81
N ARG A 338 15.56 14.68 -8.61
CA ARG A 338 14.21 14.12 -8.72
C ARG A 338 14.03 13.21 -9.93
N LEU A 339 15.05 13.07 -10.74
CA LEU A 339 15.04 12.18 -11.89
C LEU A 339 15.41 10.76 -11.48
N HIS A 340 14.68 9.79 -12.01
CA HIS A 340 14.94 8.37 -11.82
C HIS A 340 15.44 7.76 -13.12
N VAL A 341 16.37 6.82 -13.03
CA VAL A 341 16.89 6.13 -14.21
C VAL A 341 16.68 4.64 -14.05
N PHE A 342 16.05 4.03 -15.03
CA PHE A 342 15.79 2.60 -15.06
C PHE A 342 16.42 1.98 -16.32
N ASP A 343 16.90 0.77 -16.20
CA ASP A 343 17.31 -0.03 -17.35
C ASP A 343 16.07 -0.35 -18.22
N ALA A 344 16.15 -0.10 -19.51
CA ALA A 344 15.00 -0.22 -20.40
C ALA A 344 14.61 -1.68 -20.72
N GLU A 345 15.50 -2.65 -20.51
CA GLU A 345 15.24 -4.07 -20.77
C GLU A 345 14.68 -4.75 -19.54
N THR A 346 15.27 -4.53 -18.38
CA THR A 346 14.88 -5.19 -17.12
C THR A 346 13.84 -4.40 -16.32
N GLY A 347 13.73 -3.10 -16.57
CA GLY A 347 12.94 -2.16 -15.79
C GLY A 347 13.49 -1.87 -14.39
N MET A 348 14.67 -2.39 -14.04
CA MET A 348 15.27 -2.18 -12.71
C MET A 348 15.86 -0.77 -12.59
N SER A 349 15.80 -0.20 -11.40
CA SER A 349 16.42 1.09 -11.10
C SER A 349 17.93 0.98 -11.22
N LEU A 350 18.54 1.95 -11.92
CA LEU A 350 19.98 2.11 -12.06
C LEU A 350 20.56 3.11 -11.04
N ALA A 351 19.72 3.72 -10.18
CA ALA A 351 20.20 4.54 -9.09
C ALA A 351 21.06 3.68 -8.15
N SER A 352 22.23 4.18 -7.78
CA SER A 352 23.09 3.55 -6.78
C SER A 352 22.29 3.29 -5.51
N SER A 353 22.19 2.04 -5.07
CA SER A 353 21.67 1.70 -3.74
C SER A 353 22.66 2.29 -2.72
N ALA A 354 22.31 3.47 -2.20
CA ALA A 354 23.04 4.10 -1.10
C ALA A 354 22.59 3.50 0.22
#